data_4f0f52cd8ad4fa85dc003d026f778c9f
#
_entry.id   4f0f52cd8ad4fa85dc003d026f778c9f
#
_cell.length_a   1.000
_cell.length_b   1.000
_cell.length_c   1.000
_cell.angle_alpha   90.00
_cell.angle_beta   90.00
_cell.angle_gamma   90.00
#
_symmetry.space_group_name_H-M   'P 1'
#
loop_
_entity.id
_entity.type
_entity.pdbx_description
1 polymer ?
#
loop_
_entity_poly.entity_id
_entity_poly.type
_entity_poly.pdbx_seq_one_letter_code
_entity_poly.pdbx_strand_id
1 'polypeptide(L)'
;MSFLIAIEGIDGSGKGTQARQLVDRLTSNGISNALLSFPRYSDTLFGAAIGQFLNGDFGPLENVAPQLAATLYAGDRFESRDTLLEAMANHQVVVCDRYVPSNLAHQGSRSAEAGQDDLITWIEHVEYDVFKLPRPDAVIWLDVPPQVSRQLIEKKAPRDYTDKAADLQEADFEYQLGVHQVYQSLASSRSHWNRIDGLLEGTLQVRPIEDIADDVLGIVLQRI
;
A
#
# COMPACT_ATOMS: atom_id res chain seq x y z
N MET A 1 0.48 22.39 -8.49
CA MET A 1 -0.20 21.36 -7.65
C MET A 1 0.81 20.27 -7.41
N SER A 2 0.83 19.66 -6.22
CA SER A 2 1.67 18.51 -5.94
C SER A 2 1.10 17.26 -6.60
N PHE A 3 1.95 16.34 -7.02
CA PHE A 3 1.55 15.05 -7.59
C PHE A 3 1.63 13.97 -6.51
N LEU A 4 0.49 13.37 -6.14
CA LEU A 4 0.39 12.34 -5.11
C LEU A 4 0.44 10.95 -5.74
N ILE A 5 1.39 10.13 -5.29
CA ILE A 5 1.60 8.77 -5.78
C ILE A 5 1.45 7.78 -4.64
N ALA A 6 0.70 6.70 -4.85
CA ALA A 6 0.68 5.54 -3.96
C ALA A 6 1.44 4.36 -4.58
N ILE A 7 2.38 3.79 -3.85
CA ILE A 7 3.06 2.53 -4.23
C ILE A 7 2.42 1.39 -3.46
N GLU A 8 1.87 0.44 -4.19
CA GLU A 8 0.98 -0.59 -3.70
C GLU A 8 1.41 -2.00 -4.11
N GLY A 9 0.85 -2.99 -3.45
CA GLY A 9 1.08 -4.42 -3.68
C GLY A 9 0.99 -5.22 -2.39
N ILE A 10 1.02 -6.53 -2.49
CA ILE A 10 0.97 -7.45 -1.34
C ILE A 10 2.22 -7.34 -0.46
N ASP A 11 2.19 -7.93 0.73
CA ASP A 11 3.36 -7.97 1.59
C ASP A 11 4.51 -8.71 0.92
N GLY A 12 5.74 -8.18 1.07
CA GLY A 12 6.91 -8.75 0.38
C GLY A 12 7.11 -8.32 -1.07
N SER A 13 6.19 -7.57 -1.70
CA SER A 13 6.33 -7.15 -3.12
C SER A 13 7.41 -6.10 -3.41
N GLY A 14 8.08 -5.56 -2.38
CA GLY A 14 9.17 -4.59 -2.56
C GLY A 14 8.75 -3.12 -2.51
N LYS A 15 7.50 -2.79 -2.15
CA LYS A 15 6.97 -1.42 -2.07
C LYS A 15 7.89 -0.42 -1.39
N GLY A 16 8.27 -0.66 -0.15
CA GLY A 16 9.14 0.25 0.60
C GLY A 16 10.52 0.44 -0.03
N THR A 17 11.04 -0.54 -0.74
CA THR A 17 12.28 -0.41 -1.51
C THR A 17 12.06 0.51 -2.70
N GLN A 18 11.01 0.29 -3.48
CA GLN A 18 10.70 1.09 -4.66
C GLN A 18 10.28 2.52 -4.30
N ALA A 19 9.58 2.71 -3.18
CA ALA A 19 9.24 4.05 -2.70
C ALA A 19 10.50 4.88 -2.36
N ARG A 20 11.49 4.28 -1.69
CA ARG A 20 12.77 4.94 -1.39
C ARG A 20 13.58 5.20 -2.68
N GLN A 21 13.68 4.21 -3.57
CA GLN A 21 14.33 4.37 -4.87
C GLN A 21 13.72 5.53 -5.67
N LEU A 22 12.39 5.63 -5.70
CA LEU A 22 11.70 6.74 -6.38
C LEU A 22 12.09 8.10 -5.78
N VAL A 23 12.04 8.23 -4.44
CA VAL A 23 12.43 9.47 -3.73
C VAL A 23 13.87 9.87 -4.04
N ASP A 24 14.82 8.92 -3.96
CA ASP A 24 16.24 9.18 -4.24
C ASP A 24 16.46 9.63 -5.70
N ARG A 25 15.78 8.98 -6.63
CA ARG A 25 15.85 9.33 -8.07
C ARG A 25 15.19 10.67 -8.39
N LEU A 26 14.02 10.98 -7.78
CA LEU A 26 13.40 12.29 -7.91
C LEU A 26 14.31 13.40 -7.39
N THR A 27 14.93 13.19 -6.22
CA THR A 27 15.91 14.12 -5.65
C THR A 27 17.10 14.32 -6.58
N SER A 28 17.64 13.24 -7.14
CA SER A 28 18.75 13.31 -8.11
C SER A 28 18.38 14.05 -9.39
N ASN A 29 17.10 14.08 -9.77
CA ASN A 29 16.57 14.86 -10.89
C ASN A 29 16.18 16.30 -10.51
N GLY A 30 16.46 16.75 -9.27
CA GLY A 30 16.13 18.10 -8.80
C GLY A 30 14.64 18.32 -8.53
N ILE A 31 13.86 17.26 -8.41
CA ILE A 31 12.40 17.31 -8.13
C ILE A 31 12.19 17.21 -6.62
N SER A 32 11.60 18.27 -6.03
CA SER A 32 11.28 18.26 -4.59
C SER A 32 10.23 17.21 -4.28
N ASN A 33 10.49 16.38 -3.27
CA ASN A 33 9.63 15.26 -2.95
C ASN A 33 9.57 14.96 -1.45
N ALA A 34 8.54 14.23 -1.02
CA ALA A 34 8.40 13.70 0.33
C ALA A 34 7.91 12.26 0.29
N LEU A 35 8.30 11.47 1.29
CA LEU A 35 7.85 10.09 1.50
C LEU A 35 7.02 10.00 2.78
N LEU A 36 5.81 9.44 2.65
CA LEU A 36 5.00 9.02 3.78
C LEU A 36 4.74 7.51 3.69
N SER A 37 4.93 6.80 4.79
CA SER A 37 4.65 5.36 4.85
C SER A 37 3.48 5.09 5.79
N PHE A 38 2.56 4.23 5.37
CA PHE A 38 1.41 3.81 6.17
C PHE A 38 1.42 2.30 6.39
N PRO A 39 0.97 1.80 7.55
CA PRO A 39 0.52 2.55 8.73
C PRO A 39 1.67 3.26 9.48
N ARG A 40 1.34 4.34 10.18
CA ARG A 40 2.27 5.11 11.02
C ARG A 40 2.22 4.60 12.46
N TYR A 41 2.73 3.41 12.68
CA TYR A 41 2.62 2.65 13.92
C TYR A 41 3.04 3.41 15.18
N SER A 42 4.07 4.26 15.09
CA SER A 42 4.64 5.00 16.22
C SER A 42 4.15 6.44 16.32
N ASP A 43 3.46 6.96 15.30
CA ASP A 43 3.17 8.39 15.19
C ASP A 43 1.70 8.72 15.42
N THR A 44 0.80 7.73 15.29
CA THR A 44 -0.64 7.93 15.42
C THR A 44 -1.26 6.93 16.41
N LEU A 45 -2.38 7.32 17.03
CA LEU A 45 -3.12 6.41 17.91
C LEU A 45 -3.71 5.23 17.15
N PHE A 46 -4.25 5.49 15.95
CA PHE A 46 -4.76 4.43 15.10
C PHE A 46 -3.65 3.55 14.54
N GLY A 47 -2.48 4.10 14.23
CA GLY A 47 -1.30 3.31 13.82
C GLY A 47 -0.86 2.34 14.91
N ALA A 48 -0.83 2.78 16.18
CA ALA A 48 -0.55 1.90 17.32
C ALA A 48 -1.62 0.80 17.45
N ALA A 49 -2.92 1.14 17.28
CA ALA A 49 -4.01 0.16 17.30
C ALA A 49 -3.93 -0.84 16.14
N ILE A 50 -3.46 -0.42 14.95
CA ILE A 50 -3.18 -1.33 13.83
C ILE A 50 -2.07 -2.31 14.21
N GLY A 51 -1.00 -1.86 14.88
CA GLY A 51 0.04 -2.75 15.40
C GLY A 51 -0.53 -3.82 16.33
N GLN A 52 -1.39 -3.45 17.28
CA GLN A 52 -2.09 -4.39 18.18
C GLN A 52 -2.98 -5.37 17.39
N PHE A 53 -3.74 -4.87 16.41
CA PHE A 53 -4.57 -5.70 15.53
C PHE A 53 -3.73 -6.75 14.80
N LEU A 54 -2.62 -6.35 14.18
CA LEU A 54 -1.73 -7.24 13.44
C LEU A 54 -1.01 -8.26 14.34
N ASN A 55 -0.78 -7.92 15.60
CA ASN A 55 -0.25 -8.84 16.61
C ASN A 55 -1.31 -9.81 17.18
N GLY A 56 -2.59 -9.62 16.86
CA GLY A 56 -3.68 -10.48 17.29
C GLY A 56 -4.31 -10.10 18.62
N ASP A 57 -4.04 -8.91 19.14
CA ASP A 57 -4.59 -8.46 20.43
C ASP A 57 -6.11 -8.25 20.37
N PHE A 58 -6.68 -8.09 19.17
CA PHE A 58 -8.11 -8.00 18.91
C PHE A 58 -8.75 -9.37 18.55
N GLY A 59 -7.99 -10.44 18.70
CA GLY A 59 -8.38 -11.80 18.31
C GLY A 59 -7.94 -12.16 16.90
N PRO A 60 -8.32 -13.37 16.44
CA PRO A 60 -7.96 -13.84 15.10
C PRO A 60 -8.62 -13.00 14.01
N LEU A 61 -7.97 -12.93 12.84
CA LEU A 61 -8.35 -12.05 11.74
C LEU A 61 -9.81 -12.20 11.30
N GLU A 62 -10.32 -13.43 11.28
CA GLU A 62 -11.70 -13.75 10.89
C GLU A 62 -12.77 -13.20 11.85
N ASN A 63 -12.41 -12.92 13.09
CA ASN A 63 -13.34 -12.38 14.11
C ASN A 63 -13.45 -10.85 14.08
N VAL A 64 -12.58 -10.16 13.37
CA VAL A 64 -12.63 -8.70 13.22
C VAL A 64 -13.30 -8.35 11.90
N ALA A 65 -14.48 -7.74 11.95
CA ALA A 65 -15.19 -7.36 10.73
C ALA A 65 -14.32 -6.48 9.81
N PRO A 66 -14.34 -6.72 8.48
CA PRO A 66 -13.53 -5.94 7.53
C PRO A 66 -13.75 -4.43 7.63
N GLN A 67 -14.98 -3.98 7.89
CA GLN A 67 -15.32 -2.57 8.08
C GLN A 67 -14.62 -1.95 9.30
N LEU A 68 -14.51 -2.71 10.42
CA LEU A 68 -13.79 -2.23 11.61
C LEU A 68 -12.30 -2.12 11.37
N ALA A 69 -11.70 -3.12 10.72
CA ALA A 69 -10.31 -3.05 10.32
C ALA A 69 -10.07 -1.88 9.35
N ALA A 70 -10.95 -1.71 8.34
CA ALA A 70 -10.89 -0.59 7.41
C ALA A 70 -10.91 0.76 8.13
N THR A 71 -11.73 0.88 9.18
CA THR A 71 -11.82 2.12 9.97
C THR A 71 -10.53 2.42 10.74
N LEU A 72 -9.81 1.40 11.23
CA LEU A 72 -8.50 1.61 11.88
C LEU A 72 -7.49 2.19 10.89
N TYR A 73 -7.37 1.59 9.70
CA TYR A 73 -6.45 2.08 8.66
C TYR A 73 -6.84 3.46 8.13
N ALA A 74 -8.14 3.73 7.98
CA ALA A 74 -8.63 5.05 7.60
C ALA A 74 -8.35 6.10 8.69
N GLY A 75 -8.49 5.72 9.97
CA GLY A 75 -8.19 6.57 11.12
C GLY A 75 -6.72 6.99 11.17
N ASP A 76 -5.79 6.08 10.92
CA ASP A 76 -4.34 6.38 10.83
C ASP A 76 -4.04 7.43 9.76
N ARG A 77 -4.66 7.31 8.58
CA ARG A 77 -4.52 8.31 7.52
C ARG A 77 -5.21 9.63 7.85
N PHE A 78 -6.35 9.57 8.56
CA PHE A 78 -7.03 10.78 9.01
C PHE A 78 -6.20 11.55 10.05
N GLU A 79 -5.60 10.89 11.04
CA GLU A 79 -4.67 11.52 11.98
C GLU A 79 -3.44 12.11 11.25
N SER A 80 -3.01 11.48 10.16
CA SER A 80 -1.86 11.91 9.35
C SER A 80 -2.21 12.94 8.26
N ARG A 81 -3.49 13.32 8.13
CA ARG A 81 -3.98 14.15 7.02
C ARG A 81 -3.26 15.49 6.91
N ASP A 82 -3.08 16.17 8.02
CA ASP A 82 -2.44 17.50 8.01
C ASP A 82 -0.96 17.38 7.60
N THR A 83 -0.25 16.35 8.06
CA THR A 83 1.12 16.06 7.61
C THR A 83 1.17 15.79 6.10
N LEU A 84 0.20 15.03 5.56
CA LEU A 84 0.12 14.77 4.12
C LEU A 84 -0.16 16.05 3.33
N LEU A 85 -1.10 16.88 3.79
CA LEU A 85 -1.43 18.14 3.12
C LEU A 85 -0.27 19.15 3.18
N GLU A 86 0.46 19.21 4.29
CA GLU A 86 1.67 20.00 4.42
C GLU A 86 2.77 19.54 3.46
N ALA A 87 2.99 18.21 3.36
CA ALA A 87 3.92 17.65 2.39
C ALA A 87 3.54 18.03 0.95
N MET A 88 2.25 17.94 0.60
CA MET A 88 1.74 18.33 -0.71
C MET A 88 1.87 19.85 -0.98
N ALA A 89 1.78 20.69 0.06
CA ALA A 89 1.98 22.13 -0.10
C ALA A 89 3.44 22.53 -0.38
N ASN A 90 4.40 21.72 0.11
CA ASN A 90 5.83 22.05 0.10
C ASN A 90 6.64 21.28 -0.96
N HIS A 91 6.09 20.25 -1.59
CA HIS A 91 6.81 19.40 -2.53
C HIS A 91 6.06 19.23 -3.86
N GLN A 92 6.82 19.02 -4.93
CA GLN A 92 6.28 18.73 -6.25
C GLN A 92 5.66 17.34 -6.36
N VAL A 93 6.26 16.36 -5.65
CA VAL A 93 5.80 14.97 -5.62
C VAL A 93 5.72 14.49 -4.17
N VAL A 94 4.61 13.85 -3.82
CA VAL A 94 4.48 13.13 -2.54
C VAL A 94 4.29 11.65 -2.86
N VAL A 95 5.17 10.82 -2.31
CA VAL A 95 5.15 9.36 -2.46
C VAL A 95 4.59 8.74 -1.19
N CYS A 96 3.56 7.91 -1.33
CA CYS A 96 3.03 7.10 -0.24
C CYS A 96 3.45 5.62 -0.43
N ASP A 97 4.22 5.06 0.52
CA ASP A 97 4.37 3.62 0.65
C ASP A 97 3.14 3.08 1.36
N ARG A 98 2.21 2.51 0.60
CA ARG A 98 0.80 2.23 0.93
C ARG A 98 -0.04 3.51 1.11
N TYR A 99 -1.30 3.41 0.73
CA TYR A 99 -2.29 4.45 0.94
C TYR A 99 -3.71 3.83 0.98
N VAL A 100 -4.73 4.58 0.62
CA VAL A 100 -6.12 4.09 0.56
C VAL A 100 -6.27 2.81 -0.27
N PRO A 101 -5.60 2.64 -1.44
CA PRO A 101 -5.70 1.41 -2.21
C PRO A 101 -5.31 0.14 -1.44
N SER A 102 -4.36 0.22 -0.48
CA SER A 102 -4.07 -0.91 0.42
C SER A 102 -5.30 -1.33 1.21
N ASN A 103 -6.06 -0.37 1.75
CA ASN A 103 -7.28 -0.66 2.50
C ASN A 103 -8.36 -1.32 1.62
N LEU A 104 -8.52 -0.83 0.39
CA LEU A 104 -9.43 -1.43 -0.59
C LEU A 104 -9.09 -2.89 -0.86
N ALA A 105 -7.80 -3.19 -1.11
CA ALA A 105 -7.36 -4.54 -1.44
C ALA A 105 -7.43 -5.48 -0.23
N HIS A 106 -6.89 -5.07 0.91
CA HIS A 106 -6.81 -5.91 2.10
C HIS A 106 -8.18 -6.18 2.74
N GLN A 107 -9.07 -5.20 2.80
CA GLN A 107 -10.39 -5.44 3.38
C GLN A 107 -11.37 -5.99 2.33
N GLY A 108 -11.24 -5.58 1.07
CA GLY A 108 -12.01 -6.14 -0.03
C GLY A 108 -11.84 -7.66 -0.16
N SER A 109 -10.62 -8.18 0.02
CA SER A 109 -10.35 -9.62 -0.02
C SER A 109 -11.03 -10.42 1.11
N ARG A 110 -11.43 -9.76 2.19
CA ARG A 110 -12.09 -10.35 3.35
C ARG A 110 -13.62 -10.31 3.28
N SER A 111 -14.16 -9.65 2.27
CA SER A 111 -15.59 -9.61 2.01
C SER A 111 -16.00 -10.74 1.07
N ALA A 112 -17.20 -11.29 1.27
CA ALA A 112 -17.77 -12.21 0.29
C ALA A 112 -17.89 -11.50 -1.07
N GLU A 113 -17.74 -12.23 -2.17
CA GLU A 113 -17.73 -11.68 -3.54
C GLU A 113 -18.92 -10.75 -3.80
N ALA A 114 -20.12 -11.16 -3.36
CA ALA A 114 -21.35 -10.36 -3.51
C ALA A 114 -21.36 -9.02 -2.74
N GLY A 115 -20.48 -8.83 -1.75
CA GLY A 115 -20.39 -7.61 -0.93
C GLY A 115 -19.07 -6.86 -1.08
N GLN A 116 -18.16 -7.33 -1.92
CA GLN A 116 -16.82 -6.77 -2.08
C GLN A 116 -16.86 -5.34 -2.65
N ASP A 117 -17.62 -5.12 -3.71
CA ASP A 117 -17.76 -3.82 -4.35
C ASP A 117 -18.43 -2.79 -3.42
N ASP A 118 -19.42 -3.22 -2.64
CA ASP A 118 -20.08 -2.36 -1.65
C ASP A 118 -19.09 -1.93 -0.56
N LEU A 119 -18.24 -2.84 -0.08
CA LEU A 119 -17.22 -2.52 0.92
C LEU A 119 -16.16 -1.59 0.36
N ILE A 120 -15.67 -1.84 -0.86
CA ILE A 120 -14.70 -0.98 -1.55
C ILE A 120 -15.27 0.43 -1.70
N THR A 121 -16.51 0.56 -2.17
CA THR A 121 -17.20 1.84 -2.33
C THR A 121 -17.36 2.56 -0.98
N TRP A 122 -17.71 1.82 0.06
CA TRP A 122 -17.85 2.38 1.41
C TRP A 122 -16.51 2.91 1.94
N ILE A 123 -15.40 2.16 1.77
CA ILE A 123 -14.05 2.59 2.19
C ILE A 123 -13.67 3.88 1.45
N GLU A 124 -13.87 3.93 0.13
CA GLU A 124 -13.58 5.15 -0.65
C GLU A 124 -14.39 6.34 -0.17
N HIS A 125 -15.67 6.14 0.12
CA HIS A 125 -16.54 7.20 0.66
C HIS A 125 -16.04 7.70 2.02
N VAL A 126 -15.69 6.79 2.94
CA VAL A 126 -15.15 7.16 4.26
C VAL A 126 -13.85 7.96 4.10
N GLU A 127 -12.90 7.45 3.34
CA GLU A 127 -11.57 8.05 3.28
C GLU A 127 -11.53 9.33 2.44
N TYR A 128 -12.13 9.32 1.26
CA TYR A 128 -12.06 10.48 0.36
C TYR A 128 -13.15 11.51 0.61
N ASP A 129 -14.39 11.08 0.94
CA ASP A 129 -15.51 12.01 1.00
C ASP A 129 -15.82 12.46 2.44
N VAL A 130 -15.66 11.58 3.45
CA VAL A 130 -15.86 11.95 4.86
C VAL A 130 -14.59 12.54 5.46
N PHE A 131 -13.46 11.82 5.38
CA PHE A 131 -12.18 12.25 5.94
C PHE A 131 -11.44 13.26 5.08
N LYS A 132 -11.90 13.49 3.83
CA LYS A 132 -11.31 14.46 2.89
C LYS A 132 -9.82 14.21 2.62
N LEU A 133 -9.44 12.94 2.57
CA LEU A 133 -8.09 12.58 2.14
C LEU A 133 -7.93 12.87 0.64
N PRO A 134 -6.79 13.36 0.17
CA PRO A 134 -6.55 13.58 -1.24
C PRO A 134 -6.55 12.26 -2.01
N ARG A 135 -7.14 12.26 -3.21
CA ARG A 135 -7.05 11.10 -4.11
C ARG A 135 -5.67 11.06 -4.75
N PRO A 136 -5.04 9.88 -4.87
CA PRO A 136 -3.76 9.77 -5.57
C PRO A 136 -3.94 10.06 -7.07
N ASP A 137 -3.00 10.82 -7.65
CA ASP A 137 -2.93 11.08 -9.09
C ASP A 137 -2.48 9.83 -9.85
N ALA A 138 -1.66 9.00 -9.22
CA ALA A 138 -1.24 7.71 -9.74
C ALA A 138 -1.13 6.66 -8.63
N VAL A 139 -1.55 5.45 -8.93
CA VAL A 139 -1.28 4.25 -8.14
C VAL A 139 -0.34 3.35 -8.94
N ILE A 140 0.78 2.96 -8.33
CA ILE A 140 1.74 2.02 -8.91
C ILE A 140 1.59 0.71 -8.16
N TRP A 141 1.05 -0.30 -8.83
CA TRP A 141 0.90 -1.62 -8.27
C TRP A 141 2.07 -2.52 -8.70
N LEU A 142 2.87 -2.93 -7.72
CA LEU A 142 3.93 -3.92 -7.91
C LEU A 142 3.31 -5.31 -7.89
N ASP A 143 3.16 -5.88 -9.06
CA ASP A 143 2.57 -7.20 -9.25
C ASP A 143 3.62 -8.30 -9.03
N VAL A 144 3.64 -8.81 -7.80
CA VAL A 144 4.45 -9.96 -7.38
C VAL A 144 3.51 -11.03 -6.85
N PRO A 145 3.50 -12.25 -7.43
CA PRO A 145 2.63 -13.32 -6.96
C PRO A 145 2.92 -13.74 -5.51
N PRO A 146 1.90 -14.15 -4.73
CA PRO A 146 2.04 -14.48 -3.31
C PRO A 146 3.12 -15.54 -3.00
N GLN A 147 3.27 -16.55 -3.88
CA GLN A 147 4.30 -17.58 -3.70
C GLN A 147 5.73 -17.03 -3.77
N VAL A 148 5.96 -15.96 -4.55
CA VAL A 148 7.27 -15.31 -4.66
C VAL A 148 7.46 -14.31 -3.53
N SER A 149 6.44 -13.52 -3.22
CA SER A 149 6.50 -12.53 -2.14
C SER A 149 6.78 -13.16 -0.78
N ARG A 150 6.22 -14.35 -0.49
CA ARG A 150 6.51 -15.11 0.72
C ARG A 150 8.01 -15.41 0.87
N GLN A 151 8.68 -15.83 -0.20
CA GLN A 151 10.12 -16.09 -0.19
C GLN A 151 10.95 -14.82 0.06
N LEU A 152 10.41 -13.65 -0.35
CA LEU A 152 11.04 -12.36 -0.10
C LEU A 152 10.84 -11.89 1.36
N ILE A 153 9.69 -12.20 1.97
CA ILE A 153 9.43 -11.91 3.39
C ILE A 153 10.40 -12.68 4.28
N GLU A 154 10.61 -13.97 4.03
CA GLU A 154 11.52 -14.83 4.81
C GLU A 154 12.97 -14.32 4.84
N LYS A 155 13.36 -13.51 3.86
CA LYS A 155 14.71 -12.90 3.77
C LYS A 155 14.83 -11.53 4.43
N LYS A 156 13.71 -10.94 4.93
CA LYS A 156 13.69 -9.62 5.55
C LYS A 156 14.13 -9.66 7.02
N ALA A 157 14.70 -8.55 7.48
CA ALA A 157 14.94 -8.31 8.91
C ALA A 157 13.62 -8.20 9.71
N PRO A 158 13.67 -8.48 11.04
CA PRO A 158 12.56 -8.24 11.95
C PRO A 158 11.99 -6.82 11.83
N ARG A 159 10.73 -6.63 12.21
CA ARG A 159 10.02 -5.36 12.14
C ARG A 159 9.89 -4.71 13.51
N ASP A 160 9.77 -3.38 13.52
CA ASP A 160 9.73 -2.61 14.77
C ASP A 160 8.41 -2.77 15.57
N TYR A 161 7.31 -3.19 14.92
CA TYR A 161 5.99 -3.29 15.56
C TYR A 161 5.61 -4.72 16.00
N THR A 162 6.42 -5.72 15.69
CA THR A 162 6.15 -7.13 16.06
C THR A 162 7.45 -7.90 16.28
N ASP A 163 7.45 -8.74 17.31
CA ASP A 163 8.51 -9.72 17.57
C ASP A 163 8.30 -11.04 16.82
N LYS A 164 7.18 -11.17 16.09
CA LYS A 164 6.84 -12.38 15.31
C LYS A 164 7.53 -12.37 13.96
N ALA A 165 7.83 -13.53 13.42
CA ALA A 165 8.43 -13.70 12.09
C ALA A 165 7.50 -13.21 10.97
N ALA A 166 6.17 -13.28 11.17
CA ALA A 166 5.14 -12.75 10.31
C ALA A 166 3.94 -12.29 11.16
N ASP A 167 3.25 -11.23 10.75
CA ASP A 167 2.01 -10.80 11.39
C ASP A 167 0.81 -11.65 10.91
N LEU A 168 -0.40 -11.38 11.43
CA LEU A 168 -1.60 -12.15 11.10
C LEU A 168 -1.94 -12.16 9.61
N GLN A 169 -1.65 -11.08 8.90
CA GLN A 169 -1.97 -10.94 7.48
C GLN A 169 -0.90 -11.56 6.58
N GLU A 170 0.36 -11.51 6.99
CA GLU A 170 1.48 -12.10 6.23
C GLU A 170 1.58 -13.61 6.33
N ALA A 171 1.16 -14.17 7.48
CA ALA A 171 1.21 -15.60 7.72
C ALA A 171 0.19 -16.38 6.88
N ASP A 172 -0.87 -15.75 6.42
CA ASP A 172 -1.98 -16.40 5.70
C ASP A 172 -1.79 -16.28 4.17
N PHE A 173 -1.42 -17.38 3.53
CA PHE A 173 -1.21 -17.46 2.09
C PHE A 173 -2.50 -17.22 1.28
N GLU A 174 -3.63 -17.79 1.71
CA GLU A 174 -4.92 -17.64 1.02
C GLU A 174 -5.42 -16.19 1.12
N TYR A 175 -5.19 -15.56 2.27
CA TYR A 175 -5.45 -14.14 2.43
C TYR A 175 -4.63 -13.29 1.43
N GLN A 176 -3.32 -13.52 1.33
CA GLN A 176 -2.46 -12.79 0.38
C GLN A 176 -2.85 -13.05 -1.08
N LEU A 177 -3.33 -14.25 -1.40
CA LEU A 177 -3.86 -14.57 -2.73
C LEU A 177 -5.12 -13.73 -3.02
N GLY A 178 -6.05 -13.66 -2.07
CA GLY A 178 -7.26 -12.83 -2.20
C GLY A 178 -6.92 -11.35 -2.36
N VAL A 179 -5.97 -10.83 -1.57
CA VAL A 179 -5.50 -9.43 -1.69
C VAL A 179 -4.91 -9.16 -3.08
N HIS A 180 -4.09 -10.07 -3.59
CA HIS A 180 -3.50 -9.94 -4.93
C HIS A 180 -4.58 -9.90 -6.02
N GLN A 181 -5.61 -10.73 -5.93
CA GLN A 181 -6.74 -10.73 -6.88
C GLN A 181 -7.50 -9.40 -6.86
N VAL A 182 -7.73 -8.83 -5.66
CA VAL A 182 -8.39 -7.52 -5.57
C VAL A 182 -7.51 -6.42 -6.17
N TYR A 183 -6.21 -6.41 -5.92
CA TYR A 183 -5.29 -5.47 -6.59
C TYR A 183 -5.37 -5.60 -8.11
N GLN A 184 -5.40 -6.82 -8.65
CA GLN A 184 -5.53 -7.08 -10.09
C GLN A 184 -6.84 -6.52 -10.66
N SER A 185 -7.96 -6.73 -9.97
CA SER A 185 -9.27 -6.18 -10.35
C SER A 185 -9.26 -4.65 -10.35
N LEU A 186 -8.75 -4.02 -9.29
CA LEU A 186 -8.64 -2.58 -9.16
C LEU A 186 -7.76 -1.98 -10.26
N ALA A 187 -6.60 -2.59 -10.53
CA ALA A 187 -5.68 -2.11 -11.56
C ALA A 187 -6.25 -2.24 -12.97
N SER A 188 -7.06 -3.27 -13.25
CA SER A 188 -7.67 -3.47 -14.57
C SER A 188 -8.85 -2.54 -14.83
N SER A 189 -9.52 -2.05 -13.78
CA SER A 189 -10.74 -1.23 -13.89
C SER A 189 -10.52 0.28 -13.75
N ARG A 190 -9.32 0.73 -13.34
CA ARG A 190 -9.05 2.13 -12.97
C ARG A 190 -7.90 2.72 -13.79
N SER A 191 -8.15 3.77 -14.55
CA SER A 191 -7.20 4.35 -15.50
C SER A 191 -5.97 5.02 -14.88
N HIS A 192 -6.04 5.43 -13.60
CA HIS A 192 -4.89 6.03 -12.88
C HIS A 192 -4.00 4.99 -12.21
N TRP A 193 -4.31 3.69 -12.35
CA TRP A 193 -3.47 2.60 -11.88
C TRP A 193 -2.47 2.17 -12.95
N ASN A 194 -1.28 1.84 -12.51
CA ASN A 194 -0.18 1.38 -13.35
C ASN A 194 0.37 0.08 -12.76
N ARG A 195 0.16 -1.02 -13.45
CA ARG A 195 0.75 -2.31 -13.09
C ARG A 195 2.21 -2.36 -13.53
N ILE A 196 3.09 -2.77 -12.62
CA ILE A 196 4.48 -3.11 -12.91
C ILE A 196 4.71 -4.57 -12.54
N ASP A 197 5.07 -5.37 -13.53
CA ASP A 197 5.46 -6.75 -13.31
C ASP A 197 6.74 -6.82 -12.47
N GLY A 198 6.67 -7.50 -11.33
CA GLY A 198 7.82 -7.72 -10.45
C GLY A 198 8.71 -8.88 -10.88
N LEU A 199 8.30 -9.67 -11.90
CA LEU A 199 9.00 -10.86 -12.35
C LEU A 199 9.54 -10.68 -13.77
N LEU A 200 10.61 -11.40 -14.08
CA LEU A 200 11.09 -11.57 -15.46
C LEU A 200 10.07 -12.40 -16.25
N GLU A 201 9.81 -11.96 -17.48
CA GLU A 201 8.80 -12.55 -18.36
C GLU A 201 8.92 -14.07 -18.46
N GLY A 202 7.81 -14.77 -18.26
CA GLY A 202 7.72 -16.22 -18.33
C GLY A 202 8.42 -17.00 -17.21
N THR A 203 8.86 -16.33 -16.14
CA THR A 203 9.57 -16.95 -15.02
C THR A 203 8.97 -16.59 -13.65
N LEU A 204 9.43 -17.25 -12.59
CA LEU A 204 9.19 -16.86 -11.20
C LEU A 204 10.37 -16.07 -10.60
N GLN A 205 11.31 -15.63 -11.41
CA GLN A 205 12.45 -14.87 -10.97
C GLN A 205 12.12 -13.39 -10.84
N VAL A 206 12.42 -12.82 -9.69
CA VAL A 206 12.19 -11.39 -9.41
C VAL A 206 13.10 -10.54 -10.30
N ARG A 207 12.55 -9.49 -10.89
CA ARG A 207 13.31 -8.50 -11.66
C ARG A 207 14.32 -7.77 -10.76
N PRO A 208 15.44 -7.30 -11.31
CA PRO A 208 16.36 -6.40 -10.61
C PRO A 208 15.62 -5.18 -10.04
N ILE A 209 16.02 -4.77 -8.85
CA ILE A 209 15.42 -3.62 -8.16
C ILE A 209 15.50 -2.36 -9.02
N GLU A 210 16.63 -2.17 -9.71
CA GLU A 210 16.89 -1.00 -10.54
C GLU A 210 15.98 -0.95 -11.78
N ASP A 211 15.71 -2.10 -12.42
CA ASP A 211 14.83 -2.17 -13.60
C ASP A 211 13.37 -1.80 -13.24
N ILE A 212 12.90 -2.25 -12.06
CA ILE A 212 11.59 -1.86 -11.54
C ILE A 212 11.57 -0.36 -11.19
N ALA A 213 12.65 0.14 -10.59
CA ALA A 213 12.77 1.54 -10.23
C ALA A 213 12.83 2.47 -11.46
N ASP A 214 13.39 2.01 -12.57
CA ASP A 214 13.38 2.73 -13.84
C ASP A 214 11.96 2.85 -14.40
N ASP A 215 11.19 1.76 -14.36
CA ASP A 215 9.79 1.78 -14.79
C ASP A 215 8.93 2.71 -13.90
N VAL A 216 9.11 2.60 -12.57
CA VAL A 216 8.40 3.47 -11.60
C VAL A 216 8.69 4.95 -11.89
N LEU A 217 9.96 5.31 -12.03
CA LEU A 217 10.37 6.68 -12.34
C LEU A 217 9.81 7.15 -13.69
N GLY A 218 9.87 6.28 -14.72
CA GLY A 218 9.35 6.57 -16.06
C GLY A 218 7.87 6.94 -16.05
N ILE A 219 7.04 6.23 -15.27
CA ILE A 219 5.61 6.54 -15.10
C ILE A 219 5.41 7.91 -14.46
N VAL A 220 6.21 8.24 -13.46
CA VAL A 220 6.10 9.51 -12.74
C VAL A 220 6.52 10.68 -13.62
N LEU A 221 7.68 10.59 -14.28
CA LEU A 221 8.21 11.68 -15.13
C LEU A 221 7.33 11.99 -16.34
N GLN A 222 6.49 11.08 -16.77
CA GLN A 222 5.52 11.32 -17.86
C GLN A 222 4.30 12.15 -17.42
N ARG A 223 4.11 12.37 -16.11
CA ARG A 223 2.89 12.96 -15.53
C ARG A 223 3.10 14.26 -14.76
N ILE A 224 4.36 14.63 -14.47
CA ILE A 224 4.74 15.84 -13.73
C ILE A 224 5.37 16.91 -14.60
#